data_036f50cf1558413d49954356ec2d9186
#
_entry.id   036f50cf1558413d49954356ec2d9186
#
_cell.length_a   1.000
_cell.length_b   1.000
_cell.length_c   1.000
_cell.angle_alpha   90.00
_cell.angle_beta   90.00
_cell.angle_gamma   90.00
#
_symmetry.space_group_name_H-M   'P 1'
#
loop_
_entity.id
_entity.type
_entity.pdbx_description
1 polymer ?
#
loop_
_entity_poly.entity_id
_entity_poly.type
_entity_poly.pdbx_seq_one_letter_code
_entity_poly.pdbx_strand_id
1 'polypeptide(L)' 'MSRNLKRLKDMLNQKDMNETARAVYNELSNKPATAGEIAQNTHLTRERCQLILTQLVMAGLSDYQFGCYKRLQ' A
#
# COMPACT_ATOMS: atom_id res chain seq x y z
N MET A 1 -0.89 19.61 -8.14
CA MET A 1 -2.16 20.07 -7.66
C MET A 1 -2.67 19.22 -6.55
N SER A 2 -3.06 19.86 -5.47
CA SER A 2 -3.54 19.16 -4.28
C SER A 2 -4.82 18.36 -4.53
N ARG A 3 -5.58 18.76 -5.54
CA ARG A 3 -6.84 18.08 -5.87
C ARG A 3 -6.65 16.62 -6.25
N ASN A 4 -5.63 16.33 -7.05
CA ASN A 4 -5.37 14.96 -7.46
C ASN A 4 -4.84 14.11 -6.30
N LEU A 5 -3.99 14.70 -5.47
CA LEU A 5 -3.48 14.01 -4.30
C LEU A 5 -4.58 13.69 -3.32
N LYS A 6 -5.49 14.62 -3.12
CA LYS A 6 -6.61 14.41 -2.22
C LYS A 6 -7.50 13.27 -2.71
N ARG A 7 -7.75 13.23 -4.04
CA ARG A 7 -8.58 12.16 -4.61
C ARG A 7 -7.91 10.81 -4.42
N LEU A 8 -6.60 10.73 -4.67
CA LEU A 8 -5.89 9.48 -4.48
C LEU A 8 -5.96 9.02 -3.03
N LYS A 9 -5.76 9.95 -2.12
CA LYS A 9 -5.82 9.64 -0.69
C LYS A 9 -7.21 9.17 -0.29
N ASP A 10 -8.25 9.80 -0.84
CA ASP A 10 -9.62 9.40 -0.56
C ASP A 10 -9.90 7.98 -1.08
N MET A 11 -9.39 7.67 -2.27
CA MET A 11 -9.57 6.35 -2.86
C MET A 11 -8.91 5.26 -2.04
N LEU A 12 -7.84 5.59 -1.35
CA LEU A 12 -7.10 4.63 -0.53
C LEU A 12 -7.46 4.71 0.94
N ASN A 13 -8.45 5.51 1.28
CA ASN A 13 -9.01 5.53 2.62
C ASN A 13 -9.65 4.18 2.92
N GLN A 14 -9.62 3.77 4.18
CA GLN A 14 -10.16 2.47 4.56
C GLN A 14 -11.60 2.25 4.11
N LYS A 15 -12.40 3.30 4.09
CA LYS A 15 -13.78 3.21 3.66
C LYS A 15 -13.93 2.98 2.16
N ASP A 16 -13.02 3.56 1.38
CA ASP A 16 -13.09 3.54 -0.09
C ASP A 16 -12.11 2.59 -0.72
N MET A 17 -11.26 1.99 0.10
CA MET A 17 -10.25 1.05 -0.36
C MET A 17 -10.91 -0.23 -0.81
N ASN A 18 -10.58 -0.72 -2.01
CA ASN A 18 -11.12 -1.99 -2.44
C ASN A 18 -10.52 -3.12 -1.60
N GLU A 19 -11.11 -4.31 -1.73
CA GLU A 19 -10.74 -5.45 -0.91
C GLU A 19 -9.27 -5.80 -1.03
N THR A 20 -8.76 -5.76 -2.26
CA THR A 20 -7.37 -6.10 -2.53
C THR A 20 -6.41 -5.10 -1.90
N ALA A 21 -6.69 -3.81 -2.07
CA ALA A 21 -5.84 -2.77 -1.50
C ALA A 21 -5.89 -2.80 0.03
N ARG A 22 -7.06 -3.11 0.59
CA ARG A 22 -7.19 -3.23 2.04
C ARG A 22 -6.36 -4.40 2.57
N ALA A 23 -6.36 -5.52 1.86
CA ALA A 23 -5.57 -6.67 2.26
C ALA A 23 -4.08 -6.32 2.30
N VAL A 24 -3.60 -5.61 1.28
CA VAL A 24 -2.21 -5.17 1.26
C VAL A 24 -1.92 -4.20 2.40
N TYR A 25 -2.80 -3.25 2.60
CA TYR A 25 -2.63 -2.27 3.67
C TYR A 25 -2.60 -2.95 5.05
N ASN A 26 -3.50 -3.90 5.26
CA ASN A 26 -3.56 -4.62 6.54
C ASN A 26 -2.34 -5.51 6.76
N GLU A 27 -1.70 -5.95 5.70
CA GLU A 27 -0.48 -6.75 5.81
C GLU A 27 0.73 -5.88 6.20
N LEU A 28 0.67 -4.58 5.93
CA LEU A 28 1.73 -3.67 6.33
C LEU A 28 1.74 -3.50 7.85
N SER A 29 2.93 -3.44 8.41
CA SER A 29 3.12 -3.18 9.82
C SER A 29 4.26 -2.19 9.98
N ASN A 30 4.66 -1.91 11.22
CA ASN A 30 5.82 -1.07 11.46
C ASN A 30 7.13 -1.79 11.18
N LYS A 31 7.08 -3.08 10.87
CA LYS A 31 8.26 -3.84 10.45
C LYS A 31 8.34 -3.84 8.93
N PRO A 32 9.49 -3.46 8.35
CA PRO A 32 9.62 -3.44 6.90
C PRO A 32 9.47 -4.83 6.29
N ALA A 33 8.79 -4.89 5.15
CA ALA A 33 8.60 -6.12 4.40
C ALA A 33 8.74 -5.83 2.91
N THR A 34 9.23 -6.80 2.16
CA THR A 34 9.38 -6.64 0.72
C THR A 34 8.03 -6.83 0.03
N ALA A 35 7.94 -6.31 -1.20
CA ALA A 35 6.72 -6.50 -2.00
C ALA A 35 6.45 -7.99 -2.21
N GLY A 36 7.50 -8.79 -2.39
CA GLY A 36 7.34 -10.23 -2.56
C GLY A 36 6.73 -10.91 -1.34
N GLU A 37 7.17 -10.52 -0.15
CA GLU A 37 6.61 -11.06 1.07
C GLU A 37 5.13 -10.69 1.23
N ILE A 38 4.82 -9.43 0.98
CA ILE A 38 3.44 -8.96 1.09
C ILE A 38 2.56 -9.64 0.05
N ALA A 39 3.06 -9.79 -1.16
CA ALA A 39 2.32 -10.48 -2.23
C ALA A 39 2.02 -11.92 -1.84
N GLN A 40 2.99 -12.61 -1.27
CA GLN A 40 2.83 -13.98 -0.86
C GLN A 40 1.76 -14.10 0.24
N ASN A 41 1.77 -13.20 1.19
CA ASN A 41 0.83 -13.23 2.31
C ASN A 41 -0.58 -12.81 1.90
N THR A 42 -0.70 -12.04 0.83
CA THR A 42 -2.01 -11.59 0.35
C THR A 42 -2.51 -12.39 -0.84
N HIS A 43 -1.74 -13.36 -1.29
CA HIS A 43 -2.08 -14.20 -2.44
C HIS A 43 -2.26 -13.39 -3.72
N LEU A 44 -1.44 -12.36 -3.87
CA LEU A 44 -1.44 -11.52 -5.07
C LEU A 44 -0.18 -11.76 -5.87
N THR A 45 -0.21 -11.39 -7.14
CA THR A 45 1.01 -11.36 -7.93
C THR A 45 1.90 -10.25 -7.39
N ARG A 46 3.21 -10.42 -7.58
CA ARG A 46 4.16 -9.40 -7.14
C ARG A 46 3.90 -8.06 -7.82
N GLU A 47 3.59 -8.10 -9.11
CA GLU A 47 3.35 -6.89 -9.88
C GLU A 47 2.13 -6.13 -9.38
N ARG A 48 1.05 -6.86 -9.11
CA ARG A 48 -0.17 -6.25 -8.61
C ARG A 48 0.04 -5.68 -7.21
N CYS A 49 0.73 -6.43 -6.36
CA CYS A 49 1.04 -5.99 -5.02
C CYS A 49 1.89 -4.73 -5.05
N GLN A 50 2.90 -4.70 -5.91
CA GLN A 50 3.78 -3.55 -6.02
C GLN A 50 3.05 -2.32 -6.50
N LEU A 51 2.10 -2.49 -7.42
CA LEU A 51 1.28 -1.37 -7.88
C LEU A 51 0.49 -0.77 -6.73
N ILE A 52 -0.13 -1.63 -5.93
CA ILE A 52 -0.92 -1.19 -4.78
C ILE A 52 -0.03 -0.50 -3.75
N LEU A 53 1.13 -1.10 -3.47
CA LEU A 53 2.07 -0.51 -2.51
C LEU A 53 2.56 0.86 -2.97
N THR A 54 2.81 1.01 -4.26
CA THR A 54 3.20 2.32 -4.80
C THR A 54 2.10 3.35 -4.56
N GLN A 55 0.85 2.96 -4.78
CA GLN A 55 -0.27 3.85 -4.53
C GLN A 55 -0.39 4.21 -3.05
N LEU A 56 -0.14 3.26 -2.17
CA LEU A 56 -0.17 3.52 -0.73
C LEU A 56 0.94 4.49 -0.33
N VAL A 57 2.12 4.35 -0.91
CA VAL A 57 3.20 5.29 -0.65
C VAL A 57 2.83 6.68 -1.12
N MET A 58 2.27 6.78 -2.32
CA MET A 58 1.86 8.08 -2.87
C MET A 58 0.77 8.73 -2.04
N ALA A 59 -0.06 7.94 -1.39
CA ALA A 59 -1.13 8.45 -0.53
C ALA A 59 -0.66 8.76 0.89
N GLY A 60 0.60 8.50 1.20
CA GLY A 60 1.14 8.76 2.53
C GLY A 60 0.76 7.73 3.58
N LEU A 61 0.32 6.54 3.15
CA LEU A 61 -0.08 5.47 4.05
C LEU A 61 1.01 4.44 4.27
N SER A 62 2.02 4.44 3.42
CA SER A 62 3.13 3.51 3.51
C SER A 62 4.43 4.26 3.25
N ASP A 63 5.51 3.74 3.80
CA ASP A 63 6.86 4.24 3.55
C ASP A 63 7.64 3.18 2.82
N TYR A 64 8.54 3.62 1.93
CA TYR A 64 9.39 2.73 1.16
C TYR A 64 10.85 3.11 1.42
N GLN A 65 11.61 2.17 1.98
CA GLN A 65 13.03 2.37 2.24
C GLN A 65 13.76 1.06 2.03
N PHE A 66 14.88 1.13 1.31
CA PHE A 66 15.77 -0.01 1.13
C PHE A 66 15.05 -1.25 0.62
N GLY A 67 14.13 -1.06 -0.33
CA GLY A 67 13.41 -2.16 -0.94
C GLY A 67 12.28 -2.73 -0.11
N CYS A 68 11.98 -2.12 1.02
CA CYS A 68 10.95 -2.62 1.93
C CYS A 68 9.87 -1.57 2.16
N TYR A 69 8.67 -2.04 2.47
CA TYR A 69 7.53 -1.19 2.76
C TYR A 69 7.09 -1.39 4.20
N LYS A 70 6.65 -0.32 4.82
CA LYS A 70 6.08 -0.40 6.16
C LYS A 70 4.93 0.58 6.26
N ARG A 71 4.07 0.36 7.26
CA ARG A 71 2.95 1.25 7.51
C ARG A 71 3.46 2.52 8.18
N LEU A 72 2.93 3.67 7.75
CA LEU A 72 3.31 4.95 8.36
C LEU A 72 2.54 5.24 9.64
N GLN A 73 1.47 4.51 9.85
CA GLN A 73 0.71 4.68 11.10
C GLN A 73 0.23 3.38 11.65
#